data_dc5dd3739280dabc2f1f69385381a64d
#
_entry.id   dc5dd3739280dabc2f1f69385381a64d
#
_cell.length_a   1.000
_cell.length_b   1.000
_cell.length_c   1.000
_cell.angle_alpha   90.00
_cell.angle_beta   90.00
_cell.angle_gamma   90.00
#
_symmetry.space_group_name_H-M   'P 1'
#
loop_
_entity.id
_entity.type
_entity.pdbx_description
1 polymer ?
#
loop_
_entity_poly.entity_id
_entity_poly.type
_entity_poly.pdbx_seq_one_letter_code
_entity_poly.pdbx_strand_id
1 'polypeptide(L)'
;MHGLVLFRYNEGKRQPDIQGRGKAVFNQQLVNLRIDFAFKQLFGTNGSEDILIAFLNAMLQDSLESPIASLQLEDPHLHREHANDKLSILDISATLNTGTKVNVEIQLNNNHDMMKRSLYYWGKLYTSQLQKGMPYSALRKTITINLLNFIMFLDHKEFHTMGTLWNTQQQKLLSDDIEIHIVEIPKLTEQWHEEKVNPWKDPFVRWLLLLSANEDEHLTKTLEDIAMNQDPILQKAINNWERMSQDSSFRQAYEAREKVLMDEAAKFAHAEKEGMKRGIEKGMEKGMKKGIQQGKIQMIKGMYELGIPLETISQASKLSVHEVERMLRHK
;
A
#
# COMPACT_ATOMS: atom_id res chain seq x y z
N MET A 1 -19.72 -6.35 -2.88
CA MET A 1 -19.14 -7.32 -3.82
C MET A 1 -17.66 -7.02 -3.87
N HIS A 2 -16.84 -7.82 -3.24
CA HIS A 2 -15.38 -7.61 -3.17
C HIS A 2 -14.78 -8.33 -4.36
N GLY A 3 -14.21 -7.57 -5.29
CA GLY A 3 -13.51 -8.12 -6.45
C GLY A 3 -12.16 -8.71 -6.02
N LEU A 4 -12.06 -10.02 -6.02
CA LEU A 4 -10.78 -10.73 -5.99
C LEU A 4 -10.07 -10.46 -7.32
N VAL A 5 -8.96 -9.73 -7.29
CA VAL A 5 -8.03 -9.70 -8.42
C VAL A 5 -7.25 -11.01 -8.41
N LEU A 6 -7.76 -11.99 -9.13
CA LEU A 6 -7.05 -13.24 -9.43
C LEU A 6 -6.04 -12.96 -10.56
N PHE A 7 -4.77 -13.09 -10.28
CA PHE A 7 -3.73 -13.20 -11.29
C PHE A 7 -4.05 -14.40 -12.19
N ARG A 8 -4.45 -14.15 -13.43
CA ARG A 8 -4.58 -15.19 -14.45
C ARG A 8 -3.22 -15.45 -15.08
N TYR A 9 -2.67 -16.62 -14.83
CA TYR A 9 -1.59 -17.21 -15.61
C TYR A 9 -2.15 -17.57 -16.98
N ASN A 10 -1.62 -16.98 -18.03
CA ASN A 10 -2.04 -17.26 -19.40
C ASN A 10 -1.04 -18.24 -20.03
N GLU A 11 -1.32 -19.53 -19.97
CA GLU A 11 -0.62 -20.55 -20.74
C GLU A 11 -1.06 -20.51 -22.21
N GLY A 12 -0.43 -19.66 -23.00
CA GLY A 12 -0.56 -19.63 -24.45
C GLY A 12 0.57 -20.35 -25.15
N LYS A 13 0.40 -21.63 -25.48
CA LYS A 13 1.29 -22.35 -26.40
C LYS A 13 1.28 -21.67 -27.77
N ARG A 14 2.43 -21.11 -28.20
CA ARG A 14 2.69 -20.78 -29.60
C ARG A 14 3.74 -21.73 -30.17
N GLN A 15 3.41 -22.36 -31.29
CA GLN A 15 4.35 -23.12 -32.13
C GLN A 15 5.34 -22.15 -32.78
N PRO A 16 6.60 -22.59 -33.07
CA PRO A 16 7.59 -21.72 -33.68
C PRO A 16 7.34 -21.58 -35.18
N ASP A 17 7.25 -20.35 -35.63
CA ASP A 17 7.25 -19.99 -37.04
C ASP A 17 8.72 -19.75 -37.47
N ILE A 18 9.20 -20.51 -38.43
CA ILE A 18 10.57 -20.44 -38.96
C ILE A 18 10.49 -19.63 -40.24
N GLN A 19 10.84 -18.34 -40.24
CA GLN A 19 11.54 -17.62 -41.31
C GLN A 19 11.61 -16.12 -41.02
N GLY A 20 12.81 -15.57 -40.93
CA GLY A 20 13.04 -14.11 -40.94
C GLY A 20 14.26 -13.68 -40.13
N ARG A 21 15.43 -13.56 -40.81
CA ARG A 21 16.64 -12.93 -40.25
C ARG A 21 16.34 -11.49 -39.87
N GLY A 22 16.48 -11.12 -38.60
CA GLY A 22 16.51 -9.74 -38.17
C GLY A 22 16.12 -9.59 -36.70
N LYS A 23 17.11 -9.27 -35.84
CA LYS A 23 17.02 -8.92 -34.44
C LYS A 23 16.39 -10.03 -33.54
N ALA A 24 17.27 -10.78 -32.90
CA ALA A 24 16.87 -11.53 -31.72
C ALA A 24 16.42 -10.53 -30.65
N VAL A 25 15.14 -10.27 -30.59
CA VAL A 25 14.49 -9.65 -29.44
C VAL A 25 14.51 -10.74 -28.37
N PHE A 26 15.53 -10.71 -27.52
CA PHE A 26 15.49 -11.42 -26.24
C PHE A 26 14.37 -10.76 -25.43
N ASN A 27 13.18 -11.35 -25.49
CA ASN A 27 12.03 -10.96 -24.70
C ASN A 27 12.24 -11.49 -23.25
N GLN A 28 13.32 -11.05 -22.60
CA GLN A 28 13.46 -11.22 -21.17
C GLN A 28 12.52 -10.22 -20.51
N GLN A 29 11.51 -10.73 -19.84
CA GLN A 29 10.51 -9.94 -19.14
C GLN A 29 11.19 -9.01 -18.14
N LEU A 30 10.88 -7.70 -18.20
CA LEU A 30 11.36 -6.70 -17.27
C LEU A 30 10.91 -7.05 -15.84
N VAL A 31 11.79 -6.87 -14.85
CA VAL A 31 11.45 -7.09 -13.44
C VAL A 31 10.44 -6.06 -12.97
N ASN A 32 9.58 -6.42 -12.03
CA ASN A 32 8.58 -5.53 -11.47
C ASN A 32 9.22 -4.53 -10.49
N LEU A 33 9.20 -3.25 -10.83
CA LEU A 33 9.77 -2.18 -10.01
C LEU A 33 9.01 -1.91 -8.71
N ARG A 34 7.81 -2.48 -8.54
CA ARG A 34 7.06 -2.38 -7.28
C ARG A 34 7.56 -3.38 -6.22
N ILE A 35 8.44 -4.31 -6.58
CA ILE A 35 9.15 -5.12 -5.61
C ILE A 35 10.30 -4.29 -5.02
N ASP A 36 10.33 -4.19 -3.69
CA ASP A 36 11.27 -3.37 -2.93
C ASP A 36 12.72 -3.56 -3.35
N PHE A 37 13.13 -4.80 -3.64
CA PHE A 37 14.46 -5.14 -4.12
C PHE A 37 14.80 -4.48 -5.45
N ALA A 38 13.89 -4.52 -6.44
CA ALA A 38 14.09 -3.89 -7.74
C ALA A 38 14.01 -2.36 -7.64
N PHE A 39 13.09 -1.82 -6.81
CA PHE A 39 12.97 -0.41 -6.55
C PHE A 39 14.26 0.18 -5.97
N LYS A 40 14.79 -0.44 -4.92
CA LYS A 40 16.06 -0.05 -4.29
C LYS A 40 17.23 -0.09 -5.27
N GLN A 41 17.28 -1.10 -6.13
CA GLN A 41 18.36 -1.24 -7.12
C GLN A 41 18.33 -0.08 -8.13
N LEU A 42 17.14 0.35 -8.56
CA LEU A 42 17.01 1.42 -9.56
C LEU A 42 17.22 2.82 -8.96
N PHE A 43 16.63 3.08 -7.79
CA PHE A 43 16.55 4.43 -7.23
C PHE A 43 17.48 4.66 -6.03
N GLY A 44 17.86 3.62 -5.31
CA GLY A 44 18.54 3.71 -4.00
C GLY A 44 20.00 3.25 -4.00
N THR A 45 20.63 3.07 -5.15
CA THR A 45 22.04 2.66 -5.25
C THR A 45 22.95 3.84 -5.58
N ASN A 46 24.20 3.78 -5.07
CA ASN A 46 25.22 4.76 -5.43
C ASN A 46 25.43 4.79 -6.95
N GLY A 47 25.39 6.00 -7.52
CA GLY A 47 25.43 6.23 -8.97
C GLY A 47 24.07 6.35 -9.65
N SER A 48 22.97 6.19 -8.88
CA SER A 48 21.59 6.43 -9.31
C SER A 48 20.97 7.71 -8.72
N GLU A 49 21.79 8.56 -8.09
CA GLU A 49 21.32 9.77 -7.39
C GLU A 49 20.55 10.71 -8.32
N ASP A 50 20.97 10.83 -9.56
CA ASP A 50 20.31 11.66 -10.57
C ASP A 50 18.91 11.11 -10.95
N ILE A 51 18.75 9.78 -10.99
CA ILE A 51 17.45 9.12 -11.20
C ILE A 51 16.53 9.41 -10.02
N LEU A 52 17.04 9.24 -8.78
CA LEU A 52 16.27 9.55 -7.57
C LEU A 52 15.92 11.03 -7.49
N ILE A 53 16.85 11.95 -7.84
CA ILE A 53 16.60 13.38 -7.88
C ILE A 53 15.47 13.70 -8.87
N ALA A 54 15.49 13.13 -10.07
CA ALA A 54 14.45 13.37 -11.06
C ALA A 54 13.08 12.86 -10.60
N PHE A 55 13.05 11.65 -9.99
CA PHE A 55 11.85 11.09 -9.39
C PHE A 55 11.31 11.99 -8.25
N LEU A 56 12.16 12.39 -7.31
CA LEU A 56 11.76 13.23 -6.18
C LEU A 56 11.36 14.64 -6.61
N ASN A 57 12.01 15.23 -7.61
CA ASN A 57 11.59 16.52 -8.16
C ASN A 57 10.21 16.46 -8.80
N ALA A 58 9.88 15.35 -9.45
CA ALA A 58 8.54 15.14 -9.98
C ALA A 58 7.50 14.94 -8.86
N MET A 59 7.87 14.21 -7.80
CA MET A 59 6.99 13.92 -6.65
C MET A 59 6.73 15.13 -5.77
N LEU A 60 7.73 16.00 -5.57
CA LEU A 60 7.76 17.03 -4.53
C LEU A 60 7.73 18.45 -5.11
N GLN A 61 7.33 18.63 -6.37
CA GLN A 61 7.33 19.94 -7.03
C GLN A 61 6.54 21.00 -6.28
N ASP A 62 5.44 20.59 -5.60
CA ASP A 62 4.57 21.49 -4.82
C ASP A 62 4.96 21.55 -3.33
N SER A 63 5.92 20.73 -2.89
CA SER A 63 6.34 20.58 -1.50
C SER A 63 7.64 21.31 -1.17
N LEU A 64 8.41 21.67 -2.19
CA LEU A 64 9.73 22.27 -2.05
C LEU A 64 9.76 23.65 -2.74
N GLU A 65 10.43 24.61 -2.08
CA GLU A 65 10.59 25.97 -2.62
C GLU A 65 11.45 26.02 -3.90
N SER A 66 12.33 25.05 -4.07
CA SER A 66 13.20 24.93 -5.24
C SER A 66 13.50 23.47 -5.57
N PRO A 67 13.80 23.15 -6.84
CA PRO A 67 14.18 21.81 -7.24
C PRO A 67 15.39 21.28 -6.47
N ILE A 68 15.39 19.98 -6.21
CA ILE A 68 16.50 19.25 -5.60
C ILE A 68 17.69 19.28 -6.56
N ALA A 69 18.78 19.91 -6.15
CA ALA A 69 20.03 19.99 -6.92
C ALA A 69 20.97 18.81 -6.63
N SER A 70 20.95 18.34 -5.37
CA SER A 70 21.74 17.18 -4.95
C SER A 70 21.10 16.53 -3.73
N LEU A 71 21.41 15.28 -3.50
CA LEU A 71 21.04 14.52 -2.31
C LEU A 71 22.18 13.59 -1.90
N GLN A 72 22.10 13.13 -0.66
CA GLN A 72 22.94 12.08 -0.14
C GLN A 72 22.05 10.90 0.26
N LEU A 73 22.33 9.73 -0.31
CA LEU A 73 21.71 8.48 0.14
C LEU A 73 22.22 8.16 1.55
N GLU A 74 21.32 7.73 2.42
CA GLU A 74 21.64 7.38 3.80
C GLU A 74 21.46 5.88 4.02
N ASP A 75 22.07 5.37 5.11
CA ASP A 75 21.84 3.99 5.53
C ASP A 75 20.33 3.81 5.83
N PRO A 76 19.65 2.91 5.14
CA PRO A 76 18.21 2.67 5.34
C PRO A 76 17.90 2.03 6.69
N HIS A 77 18.91 1.57 7.45
CA HIS A 77 18.71 0.97 8.75
C HIS A 77 18.52 2.06 9.82
N LEU A 78 17.31 2.19 10.32
CA LEU A 78 17.04 3.09 11.44
C LEU A 78 17.68 2.55 12.72
N HIS A 79 18.49 3.40 13.36
CA HIS A 79 19.18 3.04 14.61
C HIS A 79 18.20 2.58 15.69
N ARG A 80 18.54 1.48 16.36
CA ARG A 80 17.86 1.04 17.57
C ARG A 80 18.47 1.77 18.75
N GLU A 81 17.66 2.41 19.55
CA GLU A 81 18.10 3.00 20.84
C GLU A 81 18.28 1.91 21.88
N HIS A 82 17.47 0.84 21.79
CA HIS A 82 17.52 -0.34 22.66
C HIS A 82 17.51 -1.63 21.85
N ALA A 83 18.10 -2.69 22.41
CA ALA A 83 18.19 -4.02 21.77
C ALA A 83 16.80 -4.61 21.42
N ASN A 84 15.77 -4.24 22.18
CA ASN A 84 14.37 -4.70 22.00
C ASN A 84 13.57 -3.83 21.04
N ASP A 85 14.12 -2.74 20.49
CA ASP A 85 13.44 -1.91 19.53
C ASP A 85 13.17 -2.69 18.23
N LYS A 86 12.00 -2.43 17.64
CA LYS A 86 11.65 -3.01 16.35
C LYS A 86 12.72 -2.60 15.32
N LEU A 87 13.33 -3.60 14.66
CA LEU A 87 14.20 -3.34 13.51
C LEU A 87 13.35 -2.68 12.42
N SER A 88 13.73 -1.49 12.04
CA SER A 88 13.09 -0.75 10.96
C SER A 88 14.10 -0.49 9.87
N ILE A 89 13.81 -1.00 8.69
CA ILE A 89 14.63 -0.80 7.49
C ILE A 89 13.75 -0.06 6.51
N LEU A 90 14.19 1.12 6.10
CA LEU A 90 13.53 1.94 5.09
C LEU A 90 13.86 1.39 3.68
N ASP A 91 13.00 1.68 2.72
CA ASP A 91 13.34 1.29 1.36
C ASP A 91 14.40 2.22 0.78
N ILE A 92 14.18 3.53 0.80
CA ILE A 92 15.19 4.53 0.41
C ILE A 92 15.13 5.67 1.41
N SER A 93 16.29 6.06 1.93
CA SER A 93 16.46 7.23 2.79
C SER A 93 17.49 8.18 2.19
N ALA A 94 17.16 9.46 2.16
CA ALA A 94 18.04 10.48 1.61
C ALA A 94 17.94 11.80 2.38
N THR A 95 19.04 12.56 2.37
CA THR A 95 19.09 13.95 2.81
C THR A 95 19.30 14.85 1.60
N LEU A 96 18.38 15.79 1.43
CA LEU A 96 18.45 16.76 0.33
C LEU A 96 19.48 17.86 0.66
N ASN A 97 19.91 18.61 -0.36
CA ASN A 97 20.80 19.75 -0.22
C ASN A 97 20.29 20.85 0.75
N THR A 98 18.99 20.91 1.01
CA THR A 98 18.35 21.80 1.99
C THR A 98 18.43 21.28 3.43
N GLY A 99 18.91 20.04 3.64
CA GLY A 99 18.86 19.32 4.90
C GLY A 99 17.53 18.57 5.15
N THR A 100 16.54 18.72 4.29
CA THR A 100 15.28 17.97 4.36
C THR A 100 15.55 16.47 4.26
N LYS A 101 14.96 15.70 5.17
CA LYS A 101 15.02 14.23 5.16
C LYS A 101 13.87 13.68 4.34
N VAL A 102 14.15 12.73 3.46
CA VAL A 102 13.14 12.06 2.63
C VAL A 102 13.26 10.55 2.82
N ASN A 103 12.13 9.91 3.06
CA ASN A 103 11.98 8.46 3.05
C ASN A 103 11.00 8.06 1.95
N VAL A 104 11.36 7.09 1.12
CA VAL A 104 10.46 6.50 0.12
C VAL A 104 10.26 5.02 0.46
N GLU A 105 9.02 4.63 0.63
CA GLU A 105 8.58 3.26 0.92
C GLU A 105 7.72 2.72 -0.22
N ILE A 106 7.92 1.47 -0.61
CA ILE A 106 7.04 0.79 -1.56
C ILE A 106 6.39 -0.42 -0.90
N GLN A 107 5.07 -0.55 -1.02
CA GLN A 107 4.29 -1.57 -0.34
C GLN A 107 3.37 -2.33 -1.30
N LEU A 108 3.57 -3.64 -1.39
CA LEU A 108 2.77 -4.51 -2.25
C LEU A 108 1.43 -4.89 -1.62
N ASN A 109 1.41 -5.15 -0.31
CA ASN A 109 0.26 -5.71 0.40
C ASN A 109 -0.27 -4.77 1.46
N ASN A 110 -1.60 -4.69 1.59
CA ASN A 110 -2.27 -3.91 2.62
C ASN A 110 -2.36 -4.71 3.94
N ASN A 111 -1.52 -4.37 4.90
CA ASN A 111 -1.54 -4.94 6.25
C ASN A 111 -2.46 -4.15 7.21
N HIS A 112 -3.26 -3.20 6.71
CA HIS A 112 -4.20 -2.36 7.47
C HIS A 112 -3.57 -1.47 8.55
N ASP A 113 -2.26 -1.28 8.54
CA ASP A 113 -1.53 -0.44 9.52
C ASP A 113 -0.66 0.66 8.86
N MET A 114 -0.83 0.88 7.56
CA MET A 114 0.04 1.73 6.74
C MET A 114 0.22 3.13 7.31
N MET A 115 -0.87 3.80 7.76
CA MET A 115 -0.77 5.15 8.35
C MET A 115 0.06 5.15 9.64
N LYS A 116 -0.14 4.15 10.51
CA LYS A 116 0.63 4.05 11.76
C LYS A 116 2.10 3.77 11.48
N ARG A 117 2.37 2.93 10.48
CA ARG A 117 3.72 2.59 10.03
C ARG A 117 4.42 3.82 9.45
N SER A 118 3.75 4.57 8.58
CA SER A 118 4.28 5.79 7.99
C SER A 118 4.60 6.85 9.05
N LEU A 119 3.70 7.09 10.00
CA LEU A 119 3.93 7.99 11.13
C LEU A 119 5.09 7.52 12.02
N TYR A 120 5.21 6.21 12.26
CA TYR A 120 6.31 5.67 13.04
C TYR A 120 7.67 5.88 12.36
N TYR A 121 7.76 5.64 11.05
CA TYR A 121 8.99 5.85 10.29
C TYR A 121 9.34 7.33 10.18
N TRP A 122 8.35 8.18 9.92
CA TRP A 122 8.53 9.62 9.96
C TRP A 122 9.09 10.07 11.34
N GLY A 123 8.46 9.63 12.43
CA GLY A 123 8.89 9.99 13.79
C GLY A 123 10.30 9.54 14.10
N LYS A 124 10.67 8.31 13.73
CA LYS A 124 12.02 7.79 13.87
C LYS A 124 13.04 8.60 13.06
N LEU A 125 12.73 8.91 11.79
CA LEU A 125 13.61 9.69 10.93
C LEU A 125 13.73 11.14 11.41
N TYR A 126 12.63 11.74 11.88
CA TYR A 126 12.62 13.10 12.42
C TYR A 126 13.46 13.19 13.71
N THR A 127 13.25 12.29 14.66
CA THR A 127 13.97 12.29 15.94
C THR A 127 15.44 11.90 15.82
N SER A 128 15.80 11.06 14.82
CA SER A 128 17.20 10.66 14.58
C SER A 128 18.12 11.81 14.18
N GLN A 129 17.56 12.96 13.81
CA GLN A 129 18.35 14.16 13.47
C GLN A 129 19.01 14.81 14.68
N LEU A 130 18.49 14.58 15.90
CA LEU A 130 19.02 15.20 17.12
C LEU A 130 19.97 14.28 17.85
N GLN A 131 21.11 14.85 18.23
CA GLN A 131 22.05 14.28 19.17
C GLN A 131 21.97 15.00 20.51
N LYS A 132 22.49 14.36 21.57
CA LYS A 132 22.53 14.95 22.92
C LYS A 132 23.18 16.34 22.91
N GLY A 133 22.43 17.33 23.37
CA GLY A 133 22.91 18.73 23.46
C GLY A 133 22.61 19.60 22.24
N MET A 134 22.04 19.04 21.16
CA MET A 134 21.59 19.84 20.02
C MET A 134 20.29 20.57 20.33
N PRO A 135 20.09 21.80 19.81
CA PRO A 135 18.85 22.54 19.98
C PRO A 135 17.77 21.97 19.02
N TYR A 136 16.49 22.05 19.41
CA TYR A 136 15.36 21.61 18.55
C TYR A 136 15.28 22.38 17.23
N SER A 137 15.83 23.59 17.14
CA SER A 137 15.93 24.38 15.89
C SER A 137 16.84 23.75 14.82
N ALA A 138 17.62 22.73 15.19
CA ALA A 138 18.43 21.96 14.24
C ALA A 138 17.61 20.93 13.46
N LEU A 139 16.40 20.59 13.93
CA LEU A 139 15.49 19.70 13.21
C LEU A 139 15.12 20.29 11.83
N ARG A 140 15.02 19.43 10.85
CA ARG A 140 14.67 19.78 9.47
C ARG A 140 13.41 19.03 9.05
N LYS A 141 12.68 19.61 8.13
CA LYS A 141 11.52 18.98 7.48
C LYS A 141 11.81 17.52 7.15
N THR A 142 10.86 16.66 7.41
CA THR A 142 10.94 15.24 7.10
C THR A 142 9.72 14.85 6.27
N ILE A 143 9.98 14.28 5.09
CA ILE A 143 8.97 13.85 4.12
C ILE A 143 8.99 12.34 4.02
N THR A 144 7.82 11.72 4.12
CA THR A 144 7.65 10.29 3.87
C THR A 144 6.76 10.07 2.66
N ILE A 145 7.25 9.33 1.67
CA ILE A 145 6.52 8.98 0.44
C ILE A 145 6.21 7.49 0.50
N ASN A 146 4.93 7.15 0.45
CA ASN A 146 4.45 5.78 0.47
C ASN A 146 3.84 5.44 -0.88
N LEU A 147 4.47 4.54 -1.63
CA LEU A 147 4.01 4.04 -2.93
C LEU A 147 3.27 2.72 -2.70
N LEU A 148 1.96 2.72 -2.85
CA LEU A 148 1.09 1.61 -2.51
C LEU A 148 0.60 0.88 -3.77
N ASN A 149 0.81 -0.44 -3.82
CA ASN A 149 0.25 -1.30 -4.87
C ASN A 149 -1.17 -1.80 -4.52
N PHE A 150 -1.90 -1.05 -3.71
CA PHE A 150 -3.28 -1.33 -3.32
C PHE A 150 -4.04 -0.02 -3.09
N ILE A 151 -5.37 -0.10 -3.11
CA ILE A 151 -6.24 1.03 -2.80
C ILE A 151 -6.43 1.08 -1.28
N MET A 152 -6.07 2.21 -0.67
CA MET A 152 -6.21 2.48 0.75
C MET A 152 -7.43 3.34 1.05
N PHE A 153 -7.69 4.35 0.23
CA PHE A 153 -8.82 5.28 0.37
C PHE A 153 -9.88 4.96 -0.68
N LEU A 154 -11.05 4.49 -0.21
CA LEU A 154 -12.16 4.10 -1.10
C LEU A 154 -13.13 5.26 -1.37
N ASP A 155 -13.03 6.36 -0.64
CA ASP A 155 -13.93 7.49 -0.62
C ASP A 155 -13.62 8.56 -1.68
N HIS A 156 -12.46 8.48 -2.34
CA HIS A 156 -12.05 9.40 -3.40
C HIS A 156 -11.26 8.70 -4.52
N LYS A 157 -11.13 9.38 -5.66
CA LYS A 157 -10.50 8.84 -6.88
C LYS A 157 -9.07 9.31 -7.11
N GLU A 158 -8.64 10.32 -6.40
CA GLU A 158 -7.27 10.84 -6.47
C GLU A 158 -6.28 9.74 -6.12
N PHE A 159 -5.26 9.57 -6.96
CA PHE A 159 -4.22 8.57 -6.73
C PHE A 159 -3.13 9.06 -5.79
N HIS A 160 -3.08 10.35 -5.51
CA HIS A 160 -2.11 10.97 -4.62
C HIS A 160 -2.82 11.76 -3.52
N THR A 161 -2.43 11.51 -2.28
CA THR A 161 -2.90 12.22 -1.09
C THR A 161 -1.69 12.71 -0.31
N MET A 162 -1.71 13.99 0.09
CA MET A 162 -0.69 14.60 0.94
C MET A 162 -1.28 14.97 2.29
N GLY A 163 -0.62 14.57 3.36
CA GLY A 163 -0.98 14.90 4.74
C GLY A 163 0.09 15.78 5.39
N THR A 164 -0.37 16.83 6.10
CA THR A 164 0.47 17.77 6.86
C THR A 164 -0.13 18.03 8.24
N LEU A 165 0.61 18.74 9.11
CA LEU A 165 0.11 19.14 10.42
C LEU A 165 -0.72 20.43 10.31
N TRP A 166 -2.04 20.31 10.51
CA TRP A 166 -3.00 21.36 10.26
C TRP A 166 -3.73 21.82 11.52
N ASN A 167 -3.85 23.14 11.71
CA ASN A 167 -4.69 23.73 12.75
C ASN A 167 -6.14 23.76 12.25
N THR A 168 -6.98 22.86 12.79
CA THR A 168 -8.37 22.69 12.36
C THR A 168 -9.27 23.89 12.71
N GLN A 169 -8.95 24.63 13.78
CA GLN A 169 -9.74 25.79 14.22
C GLN A 169 -9.45 27.03 13.37
N GLN A 170 -8.18 27.26 13.05
CA GLN A 170 -7.74 28.44 12.30
C GLN A 170 -7.61 28.17 10.79
N GLN A 171 -7.83 26.94 10.35
CA GLN A 171 -7.75 26.51 8.94
C GLN A 171 -6.42 26.93 8.29
N LYS A 172 -5.31 26.66 9.00
CA LYS A 172 -3.95 26.96 8.50
C LYS A 172 -2.95 25.87 8.85
N LEU A 173 -1.87 25.83 8.11
CA LEU A 173 -0.72 24.98 8.40
C LEU A 173 -0.16 25.35 9.79
N LEU A 174 0.04 24.33 10.65
CA LEU A 174 0.62 24.51 11.98
C LEU A 174 2.14 24.37 11.96
N SER A 175 2.66 23.42 11.20
CA SER A 175 4.08 23.21 10.93
C SER A 175 4.23 22.51 9.58
N ASP A 176 5.29 22.82 8.87
CA ASP A 176 5.73 22.18 7.62
C ASP A 176 6.78 21.08 7.84
N ASP A 177 7.15 20.81 9.10
CA ASP A 177 8.12 19.77 9.42
C ASP A 177 7.67 18.36 9.03
N ILE A 178 6.37 18.09 9.06
CA ILE A 178 5.77 16.82 8.70
C ILE A 178 5.05 16.89 7.35
N GLU A 179 5.43 16.01 6.46
CA GLU A 179 4.73 15.79 5.20
C GLU A 179 4.72 14.30 4.86
N ILE A 180 3.53 13.78 4.59
CA ILE A 180 3.32 12.36 4.28
C ILE A 180 2.56 12.26 2.97
N HIS A 181 3.20 11.68 1.95
CA HIS A 181 2.59 11.38 0.68
C HIS A 181 2.15 9.92 0.63
N ILE A 182 0.96 9.70 0.12
CA ILE A 182 0.41 8.39 -0.18
C ILE A 182 0.03 8.37 -1.65
N VAL A 183 0.64 7.47 -2.39
CA VAL A 183 0.39 7.26 -3.82
C VAL A 183 -0.19 5.88 -4.01
N GLU A 184 -1.41 5.81 -4.52
CA GLU A 184 -2.14 4.58 -4.78
C GLU A 184 -2.00 4.20 -6.27
N ILE A 185 -0.95 3.42 -6.58
CA ILE A 185 -0.58 3.06 -7.96
C ILE A 185 -1.76 2.45 -8.75
N PRO A 186 -2.64 1.60 -8.17
CA PRO A 186 -3.78 1.06 -8.92
C PRO A 186 -4.76 2.12 -9.43
N LYS A 187 -4.98 3.21 -8.68
CA LYS A 187 -5.82 4.33 -9.14
C LYS A 187 -5.18 5.08 -10.30
N LEU A 188 -3.85 5.25 -10.28
CA LEU A 188 -3.12 5.90 -11.36
C LEU A 188 -3.16 5.05 -12.64
N THR A 189 -2.94 3.74 -12.54
CA THR A 189 -3.01 2.83 -13.70
C THR A 189 -4.43 2.77 -14.28
N GLU A 190 -5.47 2.80 -13.44
CA GLU A 190 -6.86 2.92 -13.91
C GLU A 190 -7.07 4.22 -14.70
N GLN A 191 -6.59 5.36 -14.19
CA GLN A 191 -6.68 6.65 -14.87
C GLN A 191 -5.86 6.70 -16.16
N TRP A 192 -4.74 5.98 -16.24
CA TRP A 192 -3.99 5.81 -17.48
C TRP A 192 -4.82 5.07 -18.53
N HIS A 193 -5.42 3.93 -18.19
CA HIS A 193 -6.28 3.17 -19.10
C HIS A 193 -7.54 3.92 -19.52
N GLU A 194 -8.01 4.84 -18.68
CA GLU A 194 -9.15 5.73 -18.98
C GLU A 194 -8.73 7.02 -19.72
N GLU A 195 -7.45 7.16 -20.11
CA GLU A 195 -6.87 8.34 -20.78
C GLU A 195 -7.05 9.66 -20.00
N LYS A 196 -7.18 9.59 -18.69
CA LYS A 196 -7.37 10.74 -17.79
C LYS A 196 -6.07 11.41 -17.38
N VAL A 197 -4.94 10.72 -17.53
CA VAL A 197 -3.60 11.22 -17.20
C VAL A 197 -2.70 11.14 -18.44
N ASN A 198 -1.72 12.06 -18.51
CA ASN A 198 -0.85 12.16 -19.67
C ASN A 198 0.63 12.26 -19.28
N PRO A 199 1.40 11.15 -19.38
CA PRO A 199 2.82 11.13 -19.01
C PRO A 199 3.72 11.99 -19.90
N TRP A 200 3.28 12.38 -21.10
CA TRP A 200 4.02 13.31 -21.95
C TRP A 200 4.11 14.73 -21.35
N LYS A 201 3.05 15.15 -20.67
CA LYS A 201 2.91 16.50 -20.12
C LYS A 201 3.27 16.60 -18.65
N ASP A 202 3.06 15.51 -17.90
CA ASP A 202 3.18 15.48 -16.45
C ASP A 202 4.32 14.55 -16.01
N PRO A 203 5.47 15.10 -15.56
CA PRO A 203 6.58 14.32 -15.03
C PRO A 203 6.19 13.46 -13.81
N PHE A 204 5.28 13.95 -12.94
CA PHE A 204 4.81 13.21 -11.78
C PHE A 204 4.12 11.91 -12.19
N VAL A 205 3.15 12.01 -13.09
CA VAL A 205 2.46 10.85 -13.68
C VAL A 205 3.45 9.92 -14.39
N ARG A 206 4.38 10.47 -15.16
CA ARG A 206 5.39 9.72 -15.91
C ARG A 206 6.25 8.81 -15.03
N TRP A 207 6.83 9.39 -13.98
CA TRP A 207 7.71 8.66 -13.07
C TRP A 207 6.97 7.61 -12.24
N LEU A 208 5.73 7.87 -11.86
CA LEU A 208 4.90 6.90 -11.16
C LEU A 208 4.45 5.75 -12.06
N LEU A 209 4.07 6.04 -13.30
CA LEU A 209 3.69 5.01 -14.28
C LEU A 209 4.85 4.08 -14.65
N LEU A 210 6.11 4.54 -14.56
CA LEU A 210 7.28 3.68 -14.75
C LEU A 210 7.24 2.45 -13.83
N LEU A 211 6.71 2.60 -12.61
CA LEU A 211 6.60 1.50 -11.65
C LEU A 211 5.67 0.37 -12.10
N SER A 212 4.75 0.64 -13.03
CA SER A 212 3.77 -0.31 -13.54
C SER A 212 4.03 -0.73 -14.99
N ALA A 213 5.03 -0.15 -15.63
CA ALA A 213 5.25 -0.32 -17.07
C ALA A 213 5.53 -1.78 -17.50
N ASN A 214 6.13 -2.61 -16.61
CA ASN A 214 6.38 -4.02 -16.90
C ASN A 214 5.11 -4.86 -17.16
N GLU A 215 3.93 -4.38 -16.80
CA GLU A 215 2.64 -5.07 -16.95
C GLU A 215 1.84 -4.57 -18.16
N ASP A 216 2.28 -3.47 -18.80
CA ASP A 216 1.59 -2.82 -19.91
C ASP A 216 2.57 -2.45 -21.02
N GLU A 217 2.56 -3.22 -22.11
CA GLU A 217 3.44 -3.00 -23.26
C GLU A 217 3.22 -1.65 -23.93
N HIS A 218 1.99 -1.17 -24.00
CA HIS A 218 1.69 0.16 -24.55
C HIS A 218 2.26 1.26 -23.67
N LEU A 219 2.16 1.13 -22.35
CA LEU A 219 2.76 2.07 -21.40
C LEU A 219 4.29 2.06 -21.49
N THR A 220 4.91 0.88 -21.51
CA THR A 220 6.37 0.75 -21.67
C THR A 220 6.84 1.48 -22.90
N LYS A 221 6.22 1.22 -24.06
CA LYS A 221 6.58 1.89 -25.32
C LYS A 221 6.37 3.41 -25.25
N THR A 222 5.29 3.85 -24.64
CA THR A 222 5.03 5.30 -24.47
C THR A 222 6.13 5.96 -23.62
N LEU A 223 6.58 5.31 -22.54
CA LEU A 223 7.66 5.84 -21.70
C LEU A 223 9.02 5.83 -22.41
N GLU A 224 9.31 4.80 -23.21
CA GLU A 224 10.49 4.75 -24.06
C GLU A 224 10.50 5.91 -25.09
N ASP A 225 9.37 6.17 -25.74
CA ASP A 225 9.23 7.29 -26.68
C ASP A 225 9.42 8.65 -25.99
N ILE A 226 8.88 8.83 -24.78
CA ILE A 226 9.09 10.05 -23.98
C ILE A 226 10.57 10.19 -23.60
N ALA A 227 11.17 9.12 -23.13
CA ALA A 227 12.57 9.08 -22.71
C ALA A 227 13.51 9.50 -23.86
N MET A 228 13.30 8.93 -25.04
CA MET A 228 14.10 9.24 -26.23
C MET A 228 13.95 10.70 -26.72
N ASN A 229 12.76 11.28 -26.58
CA ASN A 229 12.47 12.59 -27.19
C ASN A 229 12.64 13.77 -26.23
N GLN A 230 12.46 13.59 -24.90
CA GLN A 230 12.40 14.74 -23.99
C GLN A 230 12.93 14.52 -22.57
N ASP A 231 13.24 13.27 -22.17
CA ASP A 231 13.65 13.01 -20.77
C ASP A 231 14.88 12.08 -20.71
N PRO A 232 16.10 12.64 -20.80
CA PRO A 232 17.34 11.86 -20.78
C PRO A 232 17.54 11.08 -19.46
N ILE A 233 17.00 11.56 -18.32
CA ILE A 233 17.13 10.86 -17.05
C ILE A 233 16.17 9.66 -17.00
N LEU A 234 14.97 9.81 -17.53
CA LEU A 234 14.06 8.66 -17.72
C LEU A 234 14.69 7.62 -18.66
N GLN A 235 15.38 8.05 -19.73
CA GLN A 235 16.12 7.13 -20.62
C GLN A 235 17.21 6.36 -19.85
N LYS A 236 17.95 7.04 -18.99
CA LYS A 236 18.93 6.39 -18.11
C LYS A 236 18.28 5.39 -17.17
N ALA A 237 17.13 5.74 -16.58
CA ALA A 237 16.38 4.85 -15.69
C ALA A 237 15.90 3.58 -16.42
N ILE A 238 15.32 3.73 -17.61
CA ILE A 238 14.87 2.61 -18.45
C ILE A 238 16.06 1.72 -18.83
N ASN A 239 17.16 2.27 -19.29
CA ASN A 239 18.37 1.51 -19.64
C ASN A 239 18.94 0.75 -18.44
N ASN A 240 18.92 1.34 -17.24
CA ASN A 240 19.33 0.68 -16.01
C ASN A 240 18.36 -0.46 -15.63
N TRP A 241 17.07 -0.23 -15.79
CA TRP A 241 16.03 -1.22 -15.55
C TRP A 241 16.15 -2.43 -16.48
N GLU A 242 16.34 -2.21 -17.78
CA GLU A 242 16.60 -3.27 -18.75
C GLU A 242 17.86 -4.06 -18.40
N ARG A 243 18.97 -3.35 -18.11
CA ARG A 243 20.26 -3.99 -17.76
C ARG A 243 20.15 -4.86 -16.51
N MET A 244 19.52 -4.36 -15.42
CA MET A 244 19.34 -5.16 -14.21
C MET A 244 18.38 -6.33 -14.45
N SER A 245 17.38 -6.18 -15.32
CA SER A 245 16.46 -7.26 -15.68
C SER A 245 17.13 -8.38 -16.47
N GLN A 246 18.24 -8.09 -17.16
CA GLN A 246 19.05 -9.06 -17.92
C GLN A 246 20.18 -9.67 -17.10
N ASP A 247 20.57 -9.06 -15.99
CA ASP A 247 21.61 -9.60 -15.12
C ASP A 247 21.13 -10.85 -14.39
N SER A 248 21.83 -11.96 -14.62
CA SER A 248 21.43 -13.27 -14.09
C SER A 248 21.50 -13.36 -12.56
N SER A 249 22.50 -12.70 -11.95
CA SER A 249 22.68 -12.70 -10.50
C SER A 249 21.62 -11.86 -9.79
N PHE A 250 21.32 -10.69 -10.37
CA PHE A 250 20.24 -9.85 -9.90
C PHE A 250 18.88 -10.55 -10.03
N ARG A 251 18.61 -11.19 -11.18
CA ARG A 251 17.36 -11.91 -11.43
C ARG A 251 17.13 -13.04 -10.44
N GLN A 252 18.17 -13.82 -10.13
CA GLN A 252 18.08 -14.88 -9.13
C GLN A 252 17.70 -14.33 -7.74
N ALA A 253 18.33 -13.22 -7.30
CA ALA A 253 18.01 -12.57 -6.03
C ALA A 253 16.59 -11.96 -6.03
N TYR A 254 16.20 -11.35 -7.16
CA TYR A 254 14.86 -10.80 -7.36
C TYR A 254 13.78 -11.90 -7.26
N GLU A 255 13.94 -13.02 -7.97
CA GLU A 255 12.99 -14.15 -7.95
C GLU A 255 12.87 -14.76 -6.54
N ALA A 256 13.99 -14.85 -5.81
CA ALA A 256 13.96 -15.28 -4.42
C ALA A 256 13.14 -14.32 -3.53
N ARG A 257 13.28 -13.00 -3.71
CA ARG A 257 12.52 -11.99 -2.99
C ARG A 257 11.05 -12.00 -3.36
N GLU A 258 10.75 -12.07 -4.66
CA GLU A 258 9.39 -12.16 -5.19
C GLU A 258 8.65 -13.37 -4.60
N LYS A 259 9.30 -14.53 -4.57
CA LYS A 259 8.73 -15.74 -3.96
C LYS A 259 8.38 -15.53 -2.47
N VAL A 260 9.26 -14.92 -1.69
CA VAL A 260 8.98 -14.62 -0.26
C VAL A 260 7.74 -13.74 -0.14
N LEU A 261 7.62 -12.70 -0.96
CA LEU A 261 6.47 -11.79 -0.94
C LEU A 261 5.16 -12.50 -1.36
N MET A 262 5.22 -13.39 -2.36
CA MET A 262 4.07 -14.20 -2.77
C MET A 262 3.63 -15.18 -1.66
N ASP A 263 4.59 -15.83 -1.00
CA ASP A 263 4.32 -16.75 0.11
C ASP A 263 3.69 -16.01 1.31
N GLU A 264 4.17 -14.80 1.62
CA GLU A 264 3.57 -13.94 2.65
C GLU A 264 2.14 -13.52 2.28
N ALA A 265 1.91 -13.05 1.06
CA ALA A 265 0.58 -12.69 0.58
C ALA A 265 -0.40 -13.87 0.62
N ALA A 266 0.04 -15.07 0.23
CA ALA A 266 -0.76 -16.28 0.31
C ALA A 266 -1.14 -16.65 1.75
N LYS A 267 -0.20 -16.53 2.71
CA LYS A 267 -0.47 -16.75 4.15
C LYS A 267 -1.50 -15.77 4.68
N PHE A 268 -1.40 -14.47 4.32
CA PHE A 268 -2.37 -13.45 4.73
C PHE A 268 -3.76 -13.75 4.17
N ALA A 269 -3.87 -14.01 2.87
CA ALA A 269 -5.14 -14.34 2.23
C ALA A 269 -5.80 -15.59 2.84
N HIS A 270 -4.99 -16.60 3.18
CA HIS A 270 -5.49 -17.80 3.87
C HIS A 270 -6.00 -17.46 5.27
N ALA A 271 -5.24 -16.69 6.06
CA ALA A 271 -5.63 -16.30 7.42
C ALA A 271 -6.91 -15.45 7.42
N GLU A 272 -7.06 -14.53 6.48
CA GLU A 272 -8.27 -13.71 6.30
C GLU A 272 -9.50 -14.58 5.98
N LYS A 273 -9.36 -15.51 5.01
CA LYS A 273 -10.41 -16.45 4.63
C LYS A 273 -10.86 -17.32 5.80
N GLU A 274 -9.93 -17.86 6.56
CA GLU A 274 -10.22 -18.66 7.75
C GLU A 274 -10.87 -17.81 8.86
N GLY A 275 -10.38 -16.58 9.06
CA GLY A 275 -10.97 -15.61 9.99
C GLY A 275 -12.43 -15.29 9.65
N MET A 276 -12.69 -15.01 8.35
CA MET A 276 -14.04 -14.73 7.84
C MET A 276 -14.97 -15.93 8.04
N LYS A 277 -14.51 -17.15 7.70
CA LYS A 277 -15.29 -18.39 7.89
C LYS A 277 -15.69 -18.58 9.34
N ARG A 278 -14.72 -18.49 10.28
CA ARG A 278 -14.97 -18.59 11.73
C ARG A 278 -15.90 -17.48 12.24
N GLY A 279 -15.79 -16.27 11.67
CA GLY A 279 -16.68 -15.14 11.98
C GLY A 279 -18.12 -15.43 11.59
N ILE A 280 -18.35 -15.94 10.38
CA ILE A 280 -19.67 -16.32 9.87
C ILE A 280 -20.27 -17.45 10.73
N GLU A 281 -19.52 -18.51 11.02
CA GLU A 281 -19.97 -19.64 11.85
C GLU A 281 -20.40 -19.18 13.25
N LYS A 282 -19.58 -18.35 13.91
CA LYS A 282 -19.91 -17.78 15.23
C LYS A 282 -21.11 -16.81 15.17
N GLY A 283 -21.22 -16.04 14.09
CA GLY A 283 -22.34 -15.14 13.84
C GLY A 283 -23.66 -15.92 13.68
N MET A 284 -23.65 -16.98 12.88
CA MET A 284 -24.78 -17.87 12.66
C MET A 284 -25.21 -18.56 13.96
N GLU A 285 -24.26 -19.11 14.73
CA GLU A 285 -24.56 -19.75 16.02
C GLU A 285 -25.21 -18.77 17.01
N LYS A 286 -24.63 -17.57 17.14
CA LYS A 286 -25.19 -16.51 18.00
C LYS A 286 -26.56 -16.03 17.51
N GLY A 287 -26.74 -15.85 16.22
CA GLY A 287 -28.02 -15.48 15.60
C GLY A 287 -29.09 -16.52 15.84
N MET A 288 -28.76 -17.80 15.64
CA MET A 288 -29.67 -18.92 15.89
C MET A 288 -30.09 -19.00 17.36
N LYS A 289 -29.15 -18.91 18.31
CA LYS A 289 -29.46 -18.88 19.75
C LYS A 289 -30.39 -17.71 20.09
N LYS A 290 -30.10 -16.51 19.60
CA LYS A 290 -30.95 -15.34 19.82
C LYS A 290 -32.33 -15.50 19.18
N GLY A 291 -32.42 -16.02 17.96
CA GLY A 291 -33.66 -16.25 17.26
C GLY A 291 -34.57 -17.25 17.99
N ILE A 292 -34.00 -18.36 18.45
CA ILE A 292 -34.74 -19.35 19.26
C ILE A 292 -35.26 -18.72 20.57
N GLN A 293 -34.43 -17.92 21.24
CA GLN A 293 -34.83 -17.26 22.48
C GLN A 293 -35.93 -16.21 22.22
N GLN A 294 -35.80 -15.41 21.17
CA GLN A 294 -36.84 -14.42 20.79
C GLN A 294 -38.14 -15.11 20.38
N GLY A 295 -38.06 -16.18 19.59
CA GLY A 295 -39.24 -16.98 19.20
C GLY A 295 -39.96 -17.59 20.41
N LYS A 296 -39.21 -18.10 21.40
CA LYS A 296 -39.80 -18.58 22.66
C LYS A 296 -40.52 -17.47 23.42
N ILE A 297 -39.88 -16.27 23.53
CA ILE A 297 -40.49 -15.11 24.20
C ILE A 297 -41.78 -14.68 23.49
N GLN A 298 -41.77 -14.59 22.16
CA GLN A 298 -42.96 -14.23 21.37
C GLN A 298 -44.09 -15.25 21.53
N MET A 299 -43.75 -16.53 21.50
CA MET A 299 -44.73 -17.62 21.71
C MET A 299 -45.37 -17.54 23.11
N ILE A 300 -44.55 -17.32 24.16
CA ILE A 300 -45.02 -17.17 25.56
C ILE A 300 -45.93 -15.94 25.67
N LYS A 301 -45.55 -14.81 25.10
CA LYS A 301 -46.36 -13.57 25.07
C LYS A 301 -47.70 -13.81 24.37
N GLY A 302 -47.67 -14.42 23.18
CA GLY A 302 -48.89 -14.75 22.44
C GLY A 302 -49.84 -15.67 23.20
N MET A 303 -49.31 -16.70 23.86
CA MET A 303 -50.14 -17.57 24.71
C MET A 303 -50.76 -16.82 25.88
N TYR A 304 -50.01 -15.95 26.54
CA TYR A 304 -50.49 -15.12 27.64
C TYR A 304 -51.59 -14.13 27.21
N GLU A 305 -51.41 -13.48 26.03
CA GLU A 305 -52.38 -12.56 25.44
C GLU A 305 -53.70 -13.25 25.06
N LEU A 306 -53.64 -14.54 24.70
CA LEU A 306 -54.79 -15.39 24.46
C LEU A 306 -55.50 -15.90 25.73
N GLY A 307 -55.02 -15.50 26.92
CA GLY A 307 -55.62 -15.85 28.21
C GLY A 307 -55.30 -17.25 28.72
N ILE A 308 -54.24 -17.91 28.18
CA ILE A 308 -53.81 -19.22 28.62
C ILE A 308 -53.17 -19.11 30.03
N PRO A 309 -53.56 -19.96 31.00
CA PRO A 309 -53.01 -19.92 32.37
C PRO A 309 -51.50 -20.12 32.41
N LEU A 310 -50.81 -19.43 33.32
CA LEU A 310 -49.35 -19.47 33.45
C LEU A 310 -48.78 -20.86 33.65
N GLU A 311 -49.50 -21.72 34.37
CA GLU A 311 -49.14 -23.14 34.61
C GLU A 311 -49.13 -23.93 33.30
N THR A 312 -50.09 -23.68 32.43
CA THR A 312 -50.19 -24.31 31.09
C THR A 312 -49.07 -23.82 30.16
N ILE A 313 -48.76 -22.49 30.18
CA ILE A 313 -47.64 -21.92 29.45
C ILE A 313 -46.30 -22.49 29.93
N SER A 314 -46.13 -22.64 31.25
CA SER A 314 -44.98 -23.24 31.90
C SER A 314 -44.72 -24.67 31.39
N GLN A 315 -45.80 -25.51 31.39
CA GLN A 315 -45.71 -26.87 30.88
C GLN A 315 -45.36 -26.92 29.37
N ALA A 316 -46.03 -26.10 28.56
CA ALA A 316 -45.81 -26.06 27.13
C ALA A 316 -44.39 -25.56 26.73
N SER A 317 -43.90 -24.56 27.44
CA SER A 317 -42.58 -23.96 27.19
C SER A 317 -41.41 -24.71 27.83
N LYS A 318 -41.69 -25.67 28.73
CA LYS A 318 -40.72 -26.38 29.57
C LYS A 318 -39.86 -25.42 30.41
N LEU A 319 -40.48 -24.32 30.89
CA LEU A 319 -39.89 -23.34 31.78
C LEU A 319 -40.67 -23.31 33.11
N SER A 320 -40.03 -22.89 34.19
CA SER A 320 -40.72 -22.63 35.43
C SER A 320 -41.71 -21.45 35.31
N VAL A 321 -42.77 -21.43 36.13
CA VAL A 321 -43.72 -20.30 36.13
C VAL A 321 -42.99 -18.97 36.38
N HIS A 322 -41.99 -18.95 37.26
CA HIS A 322 -41.18 -17.76 37.54
C HIS A 322 -40.37 -17.28 36.30
N GLU A 323 -39.85 -18.19 35.49
CA GLU A 323 -39.15 -17.85 34.27
C GLU A 323 -40.10 -17.30 33.20
N VAL A 324 -41.31 -17.86 33.08
CA VAL A 324 -42.38 -17.35 32.20
C VAL A 324 -42.76 -15.93 32.61
N GLU A 325 -43.00 -15.67 33.89
CA GLU A 325 -43.30 -14.32 34.40
C GLU A 325 -42.17 -13.32 34.11
N ARG A 326 -40.92 -13.73 34.32
CA ARG A 326 -39.77 -12.89 34.03
C ARG A 326 -39.69 -12.50 32.56
N MET A 327 -39.98 -13.44 31.63
CA MET A 327 -39.99 -13.19 30.19
C MET A 327 -41.14 -12.27 29.75
N LEU A 328 -42.28 -12.30 30.45
CA LEU A 328 -43.42 -11.42 30.21
C LEU A 328 -43.16 -9.98 30.67
N ARG A 329 -42.34 -9.78 31.74
CA ARG A 329 -42.02 -8.48 32.33
C ARG A 329 -40.94 -7.69 31.52
N HIS A 330 -40.11 -8.38 30.74
CA HIS A 330 -39.14 -7.70 29.89
C HIS A 330 -39.81 -7.20 28.61
N LYS A 331 -39.94 -5.84 28.51
CA LYS A 331 -40.39 -5.11 27.30
C LYS A 331 -39.43 -5.25 26.14
#